data_68303167ad313d005340f8feaa11d823
#
_entry.id   68303167ad313d005340f8feaa11d823
#
_cell.length_a   1.000
_cell.length_b   1.000
_cell.length_c   1.000
_cell.angle_alpha   90.00
_cell.angle_beta   90.00
_cell.angle_gamma   90.00
#
_symmetry.space_group_name_H-M   'P 1'
#
loop_
_entity.id
_entity.type
_entity.pdbx_description
1 polymer ?
#
loop_
_entity_poly.entity_id
_entity_poly.type
_entity_poly.pdbx_seq_one_letter_code
_entity_poly.pdbx_strand_id
1 'polypeptide(L)'
;MTPRKVAPYGAWQSQITTESIVSDSISLGDVFISDGNIFWQEMRPLEGGRYTIMYQSENGVKHEILPKSFNARTRVHEYGGGAFLAHKDDVYFSNFSDQQIYKTNLTGADPSQITHNSAFRFADGVIDSKNHRIIYVAEKHDDKTEPVNSLVSVDLLNNGKVSTIASGADFYSSPVISPDGEHLAWVQWNHPNMPWDSTELHIADLQENGIRNDRKILGK
;
A
#
# COMPACT_ATOMS: atom_id res chain seq x y z
N MET A 1 12.43 50.94 22.14
CA MET A 1 13.31 49.79 21.87
C MET A 1 13.12 48.75 22.98
N THR A 2 12.68 47.56 22.68
CA THR A 2 12.53 46.52 23.68
C THR A 2 13.93 46.07 24.11
N PRO A 3 14.24 45.94 25.41
CA PRO A 3 15.59 45.60 25.90
C PRO A 3 15.97 44.20 25.38
N ARG A 4 17.20 44.07 24.91
CA ARG A 4 17.75 42.78 24.51
C ARG A 4 17.73 41.79 25.68
N LYS A 5 17.05 40.66 25.53
CA LYS A 5 17.10 39.57 26.50
C LYS A 5 18.42 38.83 26.34
N VAL A 6 19.20 38.78 27.40
CA VAL A 6 20.48 38.03 27.46
C VAL A 6 20.26 36.78 28.27
N ALA A 7 20.64 35.63 27.74
CA ALA A 7 20.59 34.33 28.44
C ALA A 7 21.78 33.46 28.04
N PRO A 8 22.23 32.53 28.92
CA PRO A 8 23.26 31.56 28.58
C PRO A 8 22.87 30.72 27.37
N TYR A 9 23.87 30.16 26.67
CA TYR A 9 23.62 29.24 25.58
C TYR A 9 22.76 28.06 26.03
N GLY A 10 21.76 27.68 25.22
CA GLY A 10 20.82 26.62 25.55
C GLY A 10 19.68 26.99 26.52
N ALA A 11 19.73 28.18 27.16
CA ALA A 11 18.70 28.65 28.10
C ALA A 11 17.63 29.54 27.43
N TRP A 12 17.69 29.75 26.13
CA TRP A 12 16.70 30.50 25.36
C TRP A 12 15.41 29.68 25.25
N GLN A 13 14.30 30.31 25.57
CA GLN A 13 13.02 29.70 25.34
C GLN A 13 12.78 29.56 23.82
N SER A 14 12.74 28.34 23.35
CA SER A 14 12.40 28.05 21.95
C SER A 14 10.93 28.37 21.69
N GLN A 15 10.64 28.97 20.54
CA GLN A 15 9.27 29.06 20.01
C GLN A 15 8.82 27.75 19.36
N ILE A 16 9.77 26.84 19.09
CA ILE A 16 9.51 25.52 18.54
C ILE A 16 9.38 24.56 19.72
N THR A 17 8.22 24.00 19.90
CA THR A 17 7.91 22.97 20.90
C THR A 17 7.72 21.62 20.22
N THR A 18 7.76 20.52 20.96
CA THR A 18 7.44 19.18 20.44
C THR A 18 6.03 19.17 19.83
N GLU A 19 5.08 19.86 20.45
CA GLU A 19 3.72 20.00 19.94
C GLU A 19 3.70 20.75 18.61
N SER A 20 4.45 21.85 18.49
CA SER A 20 4.48 22.64 17.24
C SER A 20 5.16 21.91 16.08
N ILE A 21 6.08 20.97 16.37
CA ILE A 21 6.74 20.14 15.34
C ILE A 21 5.76 19.12 14.74
N VAL A 22 4.84 18.60 15.55
CA VAL A 22 3.89 17.53 15.13
C VAL A 22 2.48 18.07 14.88
N SER A 23 2.16 19.30 15.30
CA SER A 23 0.89 19.94 15.01
C SER A 23 0.80 20.24 13.54
N ASP A 24 -0.15 19.99 12.79
CA ASP A 24 -0.40 20.38 11.38
C ASP A 24 0.47 19.72 10.30
N SER A 25 1.41 18.84 10.62
CA SER A 25 2.17 18.14 9.59
C SER A 25 1.50 16.84 9.12
N ILE A 26 0.49 16.98 8.25
CA ILE A 26 -0.07 15.83 7.54
C ILE A 26 0.94 15.39 6.48
N SER A 27 1.39 14.11 6.53
CA SER A 27 2.17 13.53 5.46
C SER A 27 1.24 12.94 4.40
N LEU A 28 1.52 13.25 3.14
CA LEU A 28 0.82 12.67 2.00
C LEU A 28 1.55 11.42 1.53
N GLY A 29 0.79 10.37 1.23
CA GLY A 29 1.28 9.11 0.67
C GLY A 29 0.80 8.91 -0.75
N ASP A 30 0.60 7.65 -1.13
CA ASP A 30 0.21 7.24 -2.48
C ASP A 30 -0.99 8.02 -3.02
N VAL A 31 -0.97 8.26 -4.33
CA VAL A 31 -2.02 8.96 -5.07
C VAL A 31 -2.53 8.07 -6.20
N PHE A 32 -3.85 7.93 -6.32
CA PHE A 32 -4.52 7.23 -7.41
C PHE A 32 -5.54 8.13 -8.09
N ILE A 33 -5.75 7.91 -9.38
CA ILE A 33 -6.82 8.54 -10.17
C ILE A 33 -7.70 7.42 -10.71
N SER A 34 -8.99 7.49 -10.42
CA SER A 34 -9.99 6.55 -10.94
C SER A 34 -11.29 7.28 -11.21
N ASP A 35 -11.84 7.11 -12.41
CA ASP A 35 -13.10 7.69 -12.88
C ASP A 35 -13.26 9.19 -12.54
N GLY A 36 -12.20 10.01 -12.82
CA GLY A 36 -12.21 11.45 -12.58
C GLY A 36 -12.00 11.86 -11.11
N ASN A 37 -12.01 10.92 -10.17
CA ASN A 37 -11.72 11.19 -8.77
C ASN A 37 -10.23 11.03 -8.46
N ILE A 38 -9.72 11.84 -7.54
CA ILE A 38 -8.35 11.76 -7.03
C ILE A 38 -8.41 11.18 -5.62
N PHE A 39 -7.65 10.12 -5.40
CA PHE A 39 -7.51 9.45 -4.10
C PHE A 39 -6.09 9.63 -3.58
N TRP A 40 -5.93 9.85 -2.27
CA TRP A 40 -4.61 9.91 -1.65
C TRP A 40 -4.65 9.41 -0.21
N GLN A 41 -3.50 9.01 0.29
CA GLN A 41 -3.32 8.63 1.69
C GLN A 41 -2.81 9.82 2.50
N GLU A 42 -3.32 9.99 3.72
CA GLU A 42 -2.82 10.97 4.69
C GLU A 42 -2.43 10.30 6.00
N MET A 43 -1.23 10.59 6.49
CA MET A 43 -0.84 10.25 7.86
C MET A 43 -1.26 11.37 8.80
N ARG A 44 -1.97 11.03 9.86
CA ARG A 44 -2.58 11.93 10.86
C ARG A 44 -1.80 11.86 12.19
N PRO A 45 -0.84 12.76 12.44
CA PRO A 45 -0.01 12.71 13.66
C PRO A 45 -0.84 12.78 14.94
N LEU A 46 -1.85 13.66 14.98
CA LEU A 46 -2.73 13.85 16.14
C LEU A 46 -3.70 12.68 16.39
N GLU A 47 -3.77 11.72 15.47
CA GLU A 47 -4.55 10.49 15.60
C GLU A 47 -3.63 9.28 15.85
N GLY A 48 -2.50 9.48 16.54
CA GLY A 48 -1.53 8.41 16.83
C GLY A 48 -0.78 7.89 15.60
N GLY A 49 -0.63 8.72 14.56
CA GLY A 49 0.02 8.32 13.31
C GLY A 49 -0.86 7.44 12.41
N ARG A 50 -2.18 7.53 12.55
CA ARG A 50 -3.14 6.80 11.70
C ARG A 50 -3.03 7.24 10.25
N TYR A 51 -3.03 6.31 9.34
CA TYR A 51 -3.16 6.54 7.91
C TYR A 51 -4.62 6.40 7.49
N THR A 52 -5.15 7.44 6.84
CA THR A 52 -6.49 7.43 6.27
C THR A 52 -6.46 7.60 4.75
N ILE A 53 -7.55 7.29 4.08
CA ILE A 53 -7.71 7.48 2.65
C ILE A 53 -8.68 8.63 2.44
N MET A 54 -8.24 9.58 1.65
CA MET A 54 -9.02 10.74 1.21
C MET A 54 -9.38 10.58 -0.26
N TYR A 55 -10.49 11.16 -0.69
CA TYR A 55 -10.73 11.38 -2.10
C TYR A 55 -11.25 12.79 -2.36
N GLN A 56 -11.03 13.29 -3.55
CA GLN A 56 -11.60 14.51 -4.08
C GLN A 56 -12.38 14.17 -5.35
N SER A 57 -13.67 14.47 -5.33
CA SER A 57 -14.54 14.32 -6.49
C SER A 57 -14.32 15.44 -7.51
N GLU A 58 -14.82 15.30 -8.72
CA GLU A 58 -14.71 16.29 -9.81
C GLU A 58 -15.18 17.69 -9.40
N ASN A 59 -16.15 17.80 -8.48
CA ASN A 59 -16.63 19.10 -7.96
C ASN A 59 -15.66 19.74 -6.93
N GLY A 60 -14.52 19.13 -6.67
CA GLY A 60 -13.47 19.64 -5.77
C GLY A 60 -13.71 19.39 -4.28
N VAL A 61 -14.79 18.73 -3.90
CA VAL A 61 -15.07 18.42 -2.48
C VAL A 61 -14.20 17.26 -2.03
N LYS A 62 -13.55 17.43 -0.87
CA LYS A 62 -12.69 16.42 -0.24
C LYS A 62 -13.44 15.65 0.82
N HIS A 63 -13.25 14.34 0.83
CA HIS A 63 -13.89 13.43 1.79
C HIS A 63 -12.88 12.47 2.38
N GLU A 64 -13.03 12.17 3.67
CA GLU A 64 -12.33 11.04 4.32
C GLU A 64 -13.19 9.78 4.17
N ILE A 65 -12.57 8.69 3.68
CA ILE A 65 -13.29 7.44 3.39
C ILE A 65 -13.34 6.53 4.61
N LEU A 66 -12.24 6.45 5.39
CA LEU A 66 -12.10 5.44 6.42
C LEU A 66 -12.64 5.89 7.78
N PRO A 67 -13.44 5.06 8.44
CA PRO A 67 -13.76 5.26 9.86
C PRO A 67 -12.49 5.31 10.73
N LYS A 68 -12.57 5.99 11.88
CA LYS A 68 -11.44 6.17 12.81
C LYS A 68 -10.84 4.88 13.36
N SER A 69 -11.58 3.77 13.32
CA SER A 69 -11.13 2.44 13.75
C SER A 69 -10.20 1.75 12.76
N PHE A 70 -10.07 2.27 11.54
CA PHE A 70 -9.23 1.70 10.48
C PHE A 70 -7.97 2.54 10.24
N ASN A 71 -6.90 1.86 9.85
CA ASN A 71 -5.60 2.46 9.55
C ASN A 71 -5.05 1.80 8.28
N ALA A 72 -5.12 2.51 7.15
CA ALA A 72 -4.67 2.02 5.84
C ALA A 72 -3.14 2.03 5.77
N ARG A 73 -2.51 0.99 6.30
CA ARG A 73 -1.06 0.82 6.33
C ARG A 73 -0.69 -0.66 6.31
N THR A 74 0.38 -1.00 5.63
CA THR A 74 0.95 -2.35 5.58
C THR A 74 2.31 -2.41 6.28
N ARG A 75 2.75 -3.63 6.63
CA ARG A 75 4.09 -3.94 7.16
C ARG A 75 4.88 -4.83 6.23
N VAL A 76 4.49 -4.97 5.00
CA VAL A 76 5.29 -5.71 4.01
C VAL A 76 6.69 -5.11 3.95
N HIS A 77 7.73 -5.94 3.88
CA HIS A 77 9.14 -5.56 3.96
C HIS A 77 9.52 -4.75 5.23
N GLU A 78 8.71 -4.84 6.31
CA GLU A 78 8.81 -4.08 7.57
C GLU A 78 8.61 -2.56 7.41
N TYR A 79 8.96 -1.96 6.29
CA TYR A 79 8.80 -0.50 6.04
C TYR A 79 7.50 -0.13 5.30
N GLY A 80 6.74 -1.11 4.83
CA GLY A 80 5.49 -0.90 4.11
C GLY A 80 5.65 -0.88 2.59
N GLY A 81 4.59 -0.50 1.91
CA GLY A 81 4.45 -0.38 0.45
C GLY A 81 3.12 0.30 0.16
N GLY A 82 2.63 0.24 -1.06
CA GLY A 82 1.30 0.71 -1.45
C GLY A 82 0.21 0.03 -0.64
N ALA A 83 -0.36 0.75 0.32
CA ALA A 83 -1.31 0.19 1.28
C ALA A 83 -2.76 0.22 0.80
N PHE A 84 -3.07 0.92 -0.28
CA PHE A 84 -4.43 0.97 -0.83
C PHE A 84 -4.39 1.04 -2.36
N LEU A 85 -5.53 0.76 -2.97
CA LEU A 85 -5.80 1.02 -4.37
C LEU A 85 -7.28 1.45 -4.53
N ALA A 86 -7.55 2.24 -5.54
CA ALA A 86 -8.90 2.66 -5.93
C ALA A 86 -9.23 2.17 -7.33
N HIS A 87 -10.43 1.64 -7.52
CA HIS A 87 -10.94 1.22 -8.81
C HIS A 87 -12.43 1.51 -8.91
N LYS A 88 -12.81 2.45 -9.78
CA LYS A 88 -14.16 3.00 -9.83
C LYS A 88 -14.56 3.54 -8.44
N ASP A 89 -15.70 3.13 -7.93
CA ASP A 89 -16.20 3.53 -6.61
C ASP A 89 -15.63 2.67 -5.46
N ASP A 90 -14.92 1.59 -5.77
CA ASP A 90 -14.38 0.66 -4.79
C ASP A 90 -12.97 1.07 -4.34
N VAL A 91 -12.72 0.96 -3.04
CA VAL A 91 -11.41 1.19 -2.43
C VAL A 91 -11.02 -0.04 -1.62
N TYR A 92 -9.84 -0.56 -1.90
CA TYR A 92 -9.26 -1.71 -1.21
C TYR A 92 -8.03 -1.25 -0.43
N PHE A 93 -7.83 -1.75 0.78
CA PHE A 93 -6.69 -1.35 1.60
C PHE A 93 -6.25 -2.45 2.57
N SER A 94 -4.96 -2.43 2.89
CA SER A 94 -4.39 -3.23 3.97
C SER A 94 -4.62 -2.51 5.29
N ASN A 95 -5.31 -3.16 6.23
CA ASN A 95 -5.55 -2.58 7.55
C ASN A 95 -4.39 -2.93 8.50
N PHE A 96 -3.85 -1.93 9.19
CA PHE A 96 -2.63 -2.05 9.98
C PHE A 96 -2.71 -3.04 11.15
N SER A 97 -3.87 -3.14 11.79
CA SER A 97 -4.02 -3.94 13.01
C SER A 97 -3.92 -5.45 12.77
N ASP A 98 -4.41 -5.93 11.62
CA ASP A 98 -4.51 -7.34 11.28
C ASP A 98 -3.82 -7.71 9.95
N GLN A 99 -3.33 -6.69 9.22
CA GLN A 99 -2.66 -6.81 7.92
C GLN A 99 -3.53 -7.45 6.83
N GLN A 100 -4.85 -7.50 7.04
CA GLN A 100 -5.78 -8.06 6.06
C GLN A 100 -6.29 -7.00 5.10
N ILE A 101 -6.75 -7.45 3.93
CA ILE A 101 -7.37 -6.59 2.92
C ILE A 101 -8.82 -6.35 3.28
N TYR A 102 -9.21 -5.09 3.24
CA TYR A 102 -10.58 -4.61 3.39
C TYR A 102 -11.03 -3.89 2.13
N LYS A 103 -12.33 -3.90 1.90
CA LYS A 103 -13.01 -3.16 0.86
C LYS A 103 -13.99 -2.18 1.47
N THR A 104 -14.01 -0.96 0.96
CA THR A 104 -15.05 0.06 1.18
C THR A 104 -15.37 0.74 -0.15
N ASN A 105 -16.20 1.78 -0.13
CA ASN A 105 -16.56 2.54 -1.31
C ASN A 105 -16.75 4.04 -1.00
N LEU A 106 -17.00 4.84 -2.04
CA LEU A 106 -17.18 6.29 -1.93
C LEU A 106 -18.45 6.70 -1.16
N THR A 107 -19.41 5.81 -0.95
CA THR A 107 -20.62 6.10 -0.19
C THR A 107 -20.39 6.09 1.33
N GLY A 108 -19.18 5.72 1.79
CA GLY A 108 -18.83 5.62 3.21
C GLY A 108 -19.40 4.38 3.88
N ALA A 109 -19.63 3.30 3.13
CA ALA A 109 -20.01 2.03 3.71
C ALA A 109 -18.90 1.52 4.66
N ASP A 110 -19.32 0.87 5.74
CA ASP A 110 -18.37 0.24 6.67
C ASP A 110 -17.46 -0.73 5.91
N PRO A 111 -16.12 -0.66 6.14
CA PRO A 111 -15.20 -1.56 5.47
C PRO A 111 -15.49 -3.03 5.77
N SER A 112 -15.58 -3.84 4.72
CA SER A 112 -15.75 -5.29 4.79
C SER A 112 -14.43 -6.01 4.56
N GLN A 113 -14.12 -6.99 5.40
CA GLN A 113 -12.90 -7.78 5.29
C GLN A 113 -12.97 -8.72 4.09
N ILE A 114 -11.92 -8.74 3.27
CA ILE A 114 -11.79 -9.60 2.09
C ILE A 114 -10.94 -10.83 2.40
N THR A 115 -9.75 -10.65 3.01
CA THR A 115 -8.85 -11.77 3.34
C THR A 115 -8.93 -12.13 4.82
N HIS A 116 -8.73 -13.43 5.14
CA HIS A 116 -8.93 -13.94 6.50
C HIS A 116 -7.74 -14.81 7.00
N ASN A 117 -6.56 -14.67 6.40
CA ASN A 117 -5.40 -15.46 6.79
C ASN A 117 -4.32 -14.56 7.39
N SER A 118 -4.22 -14.53 8.71
CA SER A 118 -3.29 -13.71 9.49
C SER A 118 -1.80 -14.01 9.24
N ALA A 119 -1.48 -15.11 8.55
CA ALA A 119 -0.11 -15.40 8.13
C ALA A 119 0.36 -14.50 6.99
N PHE A 120 -0.55 -13.81 6.29
CA PHE A 120 -0.19 -12.95 5.16
C PHE A 120 -0.24 -11.46 5.53
N ARG A 121 0.70 -10.71 4.94
CA ARG A 121 0.68 -9.24 4.79
C ARG A 121 0.64 -8.91 3.32
N PHE A 122 -0.01 -7.81 2.94
CA PHE A 122 -0.25 -7.44 1.54
C PHE A 122 0.16 -5.99 1.28
N ALA A 123 0.73 -5.74 0.09
CA ALA A 123 1.09 -4.41 -0.40
C ALA A 123 0.99 -4.35 -1.93
N ASP A 124 1.07 -3.14 -2.48
CA ASP A 124 1.23 -2.87 -3.92
C ASP A 124 0.15 -3.58 -4.78
N GLY A 125 -1.11 -3.43 -4.40
CA GLY A 125 -2.22 -4.08 -5.11
C GLY A 125 -2.46 -3.50 -6.50
N VAL A 126 -2.73 -4.36 -7.49
CA VAL A 126 -3.21 -3.98 -8.82
C VAL A 126 -4.44 -4.81 -9.22
N ILE A 127 -5.47 -4.13 -9.75
CA ILE A 127 -6.73 -4.75 -10.14
C ILE A 127 -6.59 -5.51 -11.47
N ASP A 128 -6.96 -6.79 -11.46
CA ASP A 128 -7.23 -7.60 -12.64
C ASP A 128 -8.75 -7.71 -12.83
N SER A 129 -9.32 -6.70 -13.49
CA SER A 129 -10.77 -6.63 -13.71
C SER A 129 -11.30 -7.76 -14.58
N LYS A 130 -10.47 -8.29 -15.48
CA LYS A 130 -10.84 -9.37 -16.40
C LYS A 130 -11.12 -10.68 -15.65
N ASN A 131 -10.33 -10.94 -14.60
CA ASN A 131 -10.42 -12.16 -13.81
C ASN A 131 -10.99 -11.93 -12.40
N HIS A 132 -11.59 -10.77 -12.12
CA HIS A 132 -12.24 -10.43 -10.85
C HIS A 132 -11.34 -10.66 -9.62
N ARG A 133 -10.09 -10.25 -9.69
CA ARG A 133 -9.11 -10.42 -8.61
C ARG A 133 -8.21 -9.20 -8.45
N ILE A 134 -7.48 -9.16 -7.36
CA ILE A 134 -6.39 -8.19 -7.15
C ILE A 134 -5.10 -8.99 -7.04
N ILE A 135 -4.05 -8.52 -7.71
CA ILE A 135 -2.71 -9.06 -7.57
C ILE A 135 -1.97 -8.19 -6.56
N TYR A 136 -1.38 -8.82 -5.53
CA TYR A 136 -0.63 -8.17 -4.47
C TYR A 136 0.79 -8.71 -4.37
N VAL A 137 1.71 -7.87 -3.92
CA VAL A 137 2.90 -8.33 -3.21
C VAL A 137 2.45 -8.85 -1.85
N ALA A 138 2.85 -10.06 -1.49
CA ALA A 138 2.49 -10.66 -0.21
C ALA A 138 3.69 -11.28 0.49
N GLU A 139 3.75 -11.08 1.80
CA GLU A 139 4.64 -11.82 2.70
C GLU A 139 3.84 -12.85 3.45
N LYS A 140 4.29 -14.09 3.40
CA LYS A 140 3.76 -15.16 4.23
C LYS A 140 4.69 -15.39 5.41
N HIS A 141 4.17 -15.15 6.60
CA HIS A 141 4.87 -15.32 7.87
C HIS A 141 4.63 -16.71 8.44
N ASP A 142 5.71 -17.33 8.90
CA ASP A 142 5.71 -18.53 9.72
C ASP A 142 6.59 -18.24 10.94
N ASP A 143 6.15 -18.57 12.13
CA ASP A 143 6.86 -18.30 13.39
C ASP A 143 8.27 -18.92 13.47
N LYS A 144 8.65 -19.74 12.51
CA LYS A 144 9.89 -20.53 12.50
C LYS A 144 10.91 -20.15 11.46
N THR A 145 10.50 -19.39 10.44
CA THR A 145 11.34 -19.07 9.28
C THR A 145 11.25 -17.62 8.89
N GLU A 146 12.20 -17.15 8.07
CA GLU A 146 12.08 -15.84 7.41
C GLU A 146 10.81 -15.79 6.55
N PRO A 147 10.15 -14.62 6.47
CA PRO A 147 8.97 -14.45 5.65
C PRO A 147 9.22 -14.79 4.18
N VAL A 148 8.28 -15.48 3.57
CA VAL A 148 8.34 -15.80 2.13
C VAL A 148 7.55 -14.78 1.36
N ASN A 149 8.24 -14.02 0.51
CA ASN A 149 7.63 -13.05 -0.41
C ASN A 149 7.16 -13.73 -1.71
N SER A 150 6.08 -13.23 -2.26
CA SER A 150 5.49 -13.71 -3.50
C SER A 150 4.54 -12.69 -4.12
N LEU A 151 4.22 -12.86 -5.40
CA LEU A 151 3.02 -12.26 -5.96
C LEU A 151 1.86 -13.24 -5.76
N VAL A 152 0.75 -12.73 -5.25
CA VAL A 152 -0.46 -13.51 -5.02
C VAL A 152 -1.66 -12.88 -5.72
N SER A 153 -2.63 -13.69 -6.09
CA SER A 153 -3.96 -13.23 -6.47
C SER A 153 -4.92 -13.39 -5.29
N VAL A 154 -5.75 -12.37 -5.05
CA VAL A 154 -6.86 -12.37 -4.11
C VAL A 154 -8.15 -12.36 -4.92
N ASP A 155 -8.91 -13.44 -4.89
CA ASP A 155 -10.13 -13.62 -5.66
C ASP A 155 -11.29 -12.83 -5.01
N LEU A 156 -11.90 -11.92 -5.75
CA LEU A 156 -12.98 -11.07 -5.26
C LEU A 156 -14.35 -11.74 -5.25
N LEU A 157 -14.51 -12.88 -5.94
CA LEU A 157 -15.77 -13.62 -6.04
C LEU A 157 -15.83 -14.80 -5.05
N ASN A 158 -14.67 -15.33 -4.63
CA ASN A 158 -14.56 -16.53 -3.79
C ASN A 158 -13.98 -16.22 -2.41
N ASN A 159 -14.62 -15.29 -1.68
CA ASN A 159 -14.29 -14.96 -0.28
C ASN A 159 -12.81 -14.63 -0.04
N GLY A 160 -12.19 -13.89 -0.97
CA GLY A 160 -10.80 -13.46 -0.83
C GLY A 160 -9.77 -14.59 -0.83
N LYS A 161 -10.05 -15.69 -1.53
CA LYS A 161 -9.10 -16.80 -1.67
C LYS A 161 -7.77 -16.29 -2.19
N VAL A 162 -6.69 -16.56 -1.45
CA VAL A 162 -5.33 -16.20 -1.82
C VAL A 162 -4.66 -17.35 -2.55
N SER A 163 -4.07 -17.06 -3.72
CA SER A 163 -3.33 -18.04 -4.52
C SER A 163 -2.02 -17.42 -5.01
N THR A 164 -0.89 -18.12 -4.81
CA THR A 164 0.42 -17.66 -5.31
C THR A 164 0.48 -17.76 -6.83
N ILE A 165 0.94 -16.70 -7.49
CA ILE A 165 1.11 -16.63 -8.94
C ILE A 165 2.57 -16.52 -9.39
N ALA A 166 3.46 -15.93 -8.55
CA ALA A 166 4.90 -15.93 -8.75
C ALA A 166 5.61 -16.02 -7.39
N SER A 167 6.71 -16.79 -7.34
CA SER A 167 7.54 -16.98 -6.16
C SER A 167 8.95 -17.38 -6.56
N GLY A 168 9.92 -17.35 -5.63
CA GLY A 168 11.30 -17.78 -5.85
C GLY A 168 12.33 -16.67 -5.74
N ALA A 169 11.93 -15.40 -5.81
CA ALA A 169 12.77 -14.28 -5.40
C ALA A 169 12.54 -13.93 -3.92
N ASP A 170 13.53 -13.28 -3.31
CA ASP A 170 13.43 -12.85 -1.91
C ASP A 170 12.47 -11.67 -1.73
N PHE A 171 12.34 -10.81 -2.75
CA PHE A 171 11.50 -9.61 -2.70
C PHE A 171 10.80 -9.33 -4.03
N TYR A 172 9.62 -8.75 -3.93
CA TYR A 172 8.77 -8.31 -5.06
C TYR A 172 8.25 -6.89 -4.81
N SER A 173 8.06 -6.11 -5.88
CA SER A 173 7.38 -4.82 -5.80
C SER A 173 6.71 -4.44 -7.12
N SER A 174 5.83 -3.44 -7.03
CA SER A 174 5.29 -2.68 -8.16
C SER A 174 4.68 -3.55 -9.27
N PRO A 175 3.81 -4.52 -8.98
CA PRO A 175 3.10 -5.25 -10.02
C PRO A 175 2.21 -4.29 -10.83
N VAL A 176 2.23 -4.42 -12.14
CA VAL A 176 1.45 -3.61 -13.08
C VAL A 176 0.84 -4.49 -14.15
N ILE A 177 -0.43 -4.29 -14.45
CA ILE A 177 -1.14 -5.00 -15.51
C ILE A 177 -1.22 -4.10 -16.75
N SER A 178 -0.99 -4.67 -17.92
CA SER A 178 -1.13 -3.96 -19.20
C SER A 178 -2.58 -3.50 -19.42
N PRO A 179 -2.81 -2.41 -20.19
CA PRO A 179 -4.17 -1.89 -20.41
C PRO A 179 -5.16 -2.89 -21.05
N ASP A 180 -4.65 -3.86 -21.82
CA ASP A 180 -5.44 -4.95 -22.42
C ASP A 180 -5.73 -6.11 -21.43
N GLY A 181 -5.08 -6.09 -20.25
CA GLY A 181 -5.21 -7.15 -19.24
C GLY A 181 -4.52 -8.46 -19.60
N GLU A 182 -3.62 -8.47 -20.60
CA GLU A 182 -2.98 -9.70 -21.10
C GLU A 182 -1.62 -9.95 -20.44
N HIS A 183 -0.97 -8.92 -19.87
CA HIS A 183 0.37 -9.02 -19.31
C HIS A 183 0.45 -8.47 -17.91
N LEU A 184 1.29 -9.10 -17.08
CA LEU A 184 1.72 -8.63 -15.77
C LEU A 184 3.22 -8.35 -15.80
N ALA A 185 3.64 -7.17 -15.36
CA ALA A 185 5.03 -6.84 -15.12
C ALA A 185 5.26 -6.55 -13.63
N TRP A 186 6.46 -6.85 -13.12
CA TRP A 186 6.85 -6.58 -11.74
C TRP A 186 8.36 -6.43 -11.60
N VAL A 187 8.78 -5.87 -10.47
CA VAL A 187 10.20 -5.81 -10.06
C VAL A 187 10.44 -6.84 -8.97
N GLN A 188 11.59 -7.53 -9.04
CA GLN A 188 12.05 -8.45 -8.00
C GLN A 188 13.54 -8.32 -7.77
N TRP A 189 14.00 -8.73 -6.59
CA TRP A 189 15.43 -8.79 -6.25
C TRP A 189 15.70 -9.84 -5.18
N ASN A 190 16.98 -10.15 -4.98
CA ASN A 190 17.43 -11.14 -4.02
C ASN A 190 18.56 -10.61 -3.14
N HIS A 191 18.66 -11.11 -1.93
CA HIS A 191 19.83 -10.89 -1.08
C HIS A 191 21.14 -11.21 -1.79
N PRO A 192 22.22 -10.48 -1.54
CA PRO A 192 22.36 -9.40 -0.54
C PRO A 192 21.98 -8.01 -1.09
N ASN A 193 21.38 -7.92 -2.26
CA ASN A 193 21.07 -6.65 -2.91
C ASN A 193 19.87 -5.96 -2.25
N MET A 194 19.96 -4.64 -2.18
CA MET A 194 18.82 -3.76 -1.92
C MET A 194 18.19 -3.35 -3.26
N PRO A 195 16.93 -2.87 -3.28
CA PRO A 195 16.26 -2.55 -4.55
C PRO A 195 16.97 -1.48 -5.39
N TRP A 196 17.80 -0.65 -4.79
CA TRP A 196 18.64 0.34 -5.49
C TRP A 196 20.00 -0.19 -5.98
N ASP A 197 20.40 -1.39 -5.57
CA ASP A 197 21.68 -2.00 -5.97
C ASP A 197 21.50 -2.86 -7.23
N SER A 198 20.56 -3.79 -7.20
CA SER A 198 20.30 -4.69 -8.30
C SER A 198 18.87 -5.23 -8.22
N THR A 199 18.10 -4.98 -9.27
CA THR A 199 16.74 -5.47 -9.44
C THR A 199 16.54 -6.05 -10.83
N GLU A 200 15.55 -6.91 -10.96
CA GLU A 200 15.12 -7.50 -12.22
C GLU A 200 13.70 -7.05 -12.54
N LEU A 201 13.48 -6.59 -13.78
CA LEU A 201 12.14 -6.35 -14.32
C LEU A 201 11.69 -7.62 -15.05
N HIS A 202 10.58 -8.16 -14.61
CA HIS A 202 9.92 -9.32 -15.20
C HIS A 202 8.63 -8.93 -15.91
N ILE A 203 8.26 -9.74 -16.91
CA ILE A 203 6.94 -9.72 -17.55
C ILE A 203 6.49 -11.14 -17.82
N ALA A 204 5.18 -11.37 -17.69
CA ALA A 204 4.56 -12.64 -18.02
C ALA A 204 3.19 -12.44 -18.67
N ASP A 205 2.71 -13.45 -19.39
CA ASP A 205 1.34 -13.50 -19.88
C ASP A 205 0.40 -13.79 -18.71
N LEU A 206 -0.58 -12.92 -18.50
CA LEU A 206 -1.55 -13.06 -17.41
C LEU A 206 -2.67 -14.02 -17.83
N GLN A 207 -2.91 -15.04 -17.03
CA GLN A 207 -3.92 -16.05 -17.27
C GLN A 207 -4.94 -16.05 -16.13
N GLU A 208 -6.11 -16.66 -16.34
CA GLU A 208 -7.13 -16.84 -15.31
C GLU A 208 -6.55 -17.50 -14.04
N ASN A 209 -5.72 -18.54 -14.19
CA ASN A 209 -5.17 -19.33 -13.08
C ASN A 209 -3.68 -19.08 -12.82
N GLY A 210 -3.19 -17.83 -13.04
CA GLY A 210 -1.80 -17.50 -12.76
C GLY A 210 -1.11 -16.73 -13.88
N ILE A 211 0.17 -17.06 -14.14
CA ILE A 211 0.99 -16.47 -15.21
C ILE A 211 1.65 -17.56 -16.04
N ARG A 212 2.02 -17.21 -17.29
CA ARG A 212 2.85 -18.04 -18.19
C ARG A 212 3.95 -17.21 -18.83
N ASN A 213 4.94 -17.90 -19.38
CA ASN A 213 6.02 -17.26 -20.16
C ASN A 213 6.72 -16.13 -19.40
N ASP A 214 6.89 -16.31 -18.06
CA ASP A 214 7.69 -15.39 -17.26
C ASP A 214 9.09 -15.26 -17.85
N ARG A 215 9.51 -14.00 -18.06
CA ARG A 215 10.83 -13.67 -18.55
C ARG A 215 11.35 -12.38 -17.96
N LYS A 216 12.62 -12.37 -17.63
CA LYS A 216 13.36 -11.17 -17.30
C LYS A 216 13.53 -10.29 -18.55
N ILE A 217 13.17 -9.01 -18.46
CA ILE A 217 13.35 -8.03 -19.53
C ILE A 217 14.59 -7.17 -19.29
N LEU A 218 14.82 -6.78 -18.04
CA LEU A 218 15.89 -5.87 -17.66
C LEU A 218 16.41 -6.25 -16.27
N GLY A 219 17.62 -5.85 -15.98
CA GLY A 219 18.28 -6.04 -14.68
C GLY A 219 19.45 -7.02 -14.76
N LYS A 220 20.26 -7.02 -13.71
CA LYS A 220 21.46 -7.88 -13.57
C LYS A 220 21.19 -9.01 -12.61
#